data_9571ba31999ec0d08779875e1719b405
#
_entry.id   9571ba31999ec0d08779875e1719b405
#
_cell.length_a   1.000
_cell.length_b   1.000
_cell.length_c   1.000
_cell.angle_alpha   90.00
_cell.angle_beta   90.00
_cell.angle_gamma   90.00
#
_symmetry.space_group_name_H-M   'P 1'
#
loop_
_entity.id
_entity.type
_entity.pdbx_description
1 polymer ?
#
loop_
_entity_poly.entity_id
_entity_poly.type
_entity_poly.pdbx_seq_one_letter_code
_entity_poly.pdbx_strand_id
1 'polypeptide(L)'
;MANTQITSRKAFRRTDDYTPGTPKVKLVNEALPNPIPPNSVLIKVHAVSLNYRDANIANGGNPWPVTPNGILCNDAAGEVIAIGERVKSFVIGDRVAPIVDTANITGRETGRSWLAADEDGVLADYIVFDEEKISKLSPHLDWIEASILPCAGVTAWSALKDIGIGKSVLIQGLCLPVHEYVRILY
;
A
#
# COMPACT_ATOMS: atom_id res chain seq x y z
N MET A 1 19.77 -14.75 21.44
CA MET A 1 18.72 -15.25 20.52
C MET A 1 19.24 -15.05 19.11
N ALA A 2 19.31 -16.10 18.29
CA ALA A 2 19.78 -15.98 16.92
C ALA A 2 18.80 -15.06 16.15
N ASN A 3 19.30 -13.95 15.66
CA ASN A 3 18.55 -13.01 14.85
C ASN A 3 18.32 -13.69 13.48
N THR A 4 17.20 -14.36 13.30
CA THR A 4 16.89 -15.03 12.04
C THR A 4 16.67 -13.93 11.01
N GLN A 5 17.68 -13.71 10.18
CA GLN A 5 17.63 -12.72 9.11
C GLN A 5 16.59 -13.17 8.08
N ILE A 6 15.58 -12.34 7.86
CA ILE A 6 14.54 -12.59 6.85
C ILE A 6 15.14 -12.28 5.48
N THR A 7 15.27 -13.30 4.63
CA THR A 7 15.91 -13.19 3.31
C THR A 7 14.98 -13.47 2.15
N SER A 8 13.73 -13.85 2.43
CA SER A 8 12.71 -14.14 1.42
C SER A 8 11.34 -13.66 1.87
N ARG A 9 10.45 -13.47 0.90
CA ARG A 9 9.05 -13.12 1.13
C ARG A 9 8.11 -13.99 0.31
N LYS A 10 6.87 -14.10 0.77
CA LYS A 10 5.74 -14.60 -0.01
C LYS A 10 4.97 -13.41 -0.55
N ALA A 11 4.72 -13.40 -1.86
CA ALA A 11 3.99 -12.31 -2.51
C ALA A 11 2.94 -12.87 -3.48
N PHE A 12 1.83 -12.15 -3.62
CA PHE A 12 0.83 -12.45 -4.64
C PHE A 12 1.10 -11.59 -5.87
N ARG A 13 1.60 -12.26 -6.93
CA ARG A 13 1.86 -11.65 -8.23
C ARG A 13 0.77 -11.97 -9.22
N ARG A 14 0.50 -11.03 -10.13
CA ARG A 14 -0.37 -11.28 -11.28
C ARG A 14 0.22 -12.37 -12.16
N THR A 15 -0.66 -13.14 -12.82
CA THR A 15 -0.26 -14.09 -13.85
C THR A 15 -0.17 -13.46 -15.23
N ASP A 16 -0.83 -12.29 -15.41
CA ASP A 16 -1.09 -11.64 -16.70
C ASP A 16 -1.77 -12.57 -17.74
N ASP A 17 -2.43 -13.61 -17.24
CA ASP A 17 -3.30 -14.50 -18.03
C ASP A 17 -4.76 -14.09 -17.80
N TYR A 18 -5.33 -13.43 -18.80
CA TYR A 18 -6.70 -12.90 -18.74
C TYR A 18 -7.76 -13.86 -19.30
N THR A 19 -7.38 -15.10 -19.59
CA THR A 19 -8.33 -16.13 -20.05
C THR A 19 -9.40 -16.38 -18.98
N PRO A 20 -10.69 -16.39 -19.31
CA PRO A 20 -11.73 -16.70 -18.35
C PRO A 20 -11.52 -18.06 -17.68
N GLY A 21 -11.68 -18.12 -16.36
CA GLY A 21 -11.52 -19.34 -15.57
C GLY A 21 -10.09 -19.68 -15.14
N THR A 22 -9.08 -18.96 -15.61
CA THR A 22 -7.70 -19.15 -15.15
C THR A 22 -7.41 -18.33 -13.87
N PRO A 23 -6.50 -18.80 -13.00
CA PRO A 23 -6.05 -18.00 -11.85
C PRO A 23 -5.42 -16.68 -12.31
N LYS A 24 -5.87 -15.55 -11.75
CA LYS A 24 -5.37 -14.20 -12.07
C LYS A 24 -4.17 -13.81 -11.22
N VAL A 25 -3.96 -14.50 -10.13
CA VAL A 25 -2.87 -14.30 -9.19
C VAL A 25 -2.24 -15.63 -8.80
N LYS A 26 -0.95 -15.58 -8.50
CA LYS A 26 -0.17 -16.72 -7.99
C LYS A 26 0.61 -16.29 -6.75
N LEU A 27 0.69 -17.17 -5.76
CA LEU A 27 1.59 -17.02 -4.63
C LEU A 27 3.00 -17.42 -5.08
N VAL A 28 3.96 -16.55 -4.85
CA VAL A 28 5.38 -16.79 -5.14
C VAL A 28 6.21 -16.62 -3.89
N ASN A 29 7.32 -17.36 -3.80
CA ASN A 29 8.35 -17.15 -2.81
C ASN A 29 9.57 -16.55 -3.52
N GLU A 30 10.00 -15.37 -3.10
CA GLU A 30 11.07 -14.63 -3.75
C GLU A 30 12.04 -14.02 -2.76
N ALA A 31 13.28 -13.78 -3.19
CA ALA A 31 14.32 -13.22 -2.33
C ALA A 31 14.02 -11.75 -2.00
N LEU A 32 14.35 -11.36 -0.78
CA LEU A 32 14.44 -9.95 -0.36
C LEU A 32 15.87 -9.43 -0.59
N PRO A 33 16.04 -8.12 -0.78
CA PRO A 33 17.37 -7.51 -0.81
C PRO A 33 18.16 -7.82 0.46
N ASN A 34 19.38 -8.31 0.30
CA ASN A 34 20.28 -8.56 1.42
C ASN A 34 21.71 -8.17 1.05
N PRO A 35 22.29 -7.12 1.62
CA PRO A 35 21.72 -6.29 2.71
C PRO A 35 20.53 -5.43 2.25
N ILE A 36 19.75 -4.94 3.23
CA ILE A 36 18.70 -3.95 2.99
C ILE A 36 19.34 -2.69 2.41
N PRO A 37 18.75 -2.05 1.36
CA PRO A 37 19.30 -0.82 0.81
C PRO A 37 19.47 0.26 1.89
N PRO A 38 20.53 1.10 1.80
CA PRO A 38 20.92 1.99 2.90
C PRO A 38 19.81 2.91 3.42
N ASN A 39 18.95 3.44 2.55
CA ASN A 39 17.87 4.36 2.90
C ASN A 39 16.51 3.66 3.07
N SER A 40 16.48 2.33 3.06
CA SER A 40 15.22 1.57 3.07
C SER A 40 14.97 0.88 4.40
N VAL A 41 13.72 0.57 4.63
CA VAL A 41 13.26 -0.23 5.76
C VAL A 41 12.64 -1.54 5.26
N LEU A 42 12.77 -2.60 6.05
CA LEU A 42 12.03 -3.84 5.88
C LEU A 42 10.79 -3.78 6.78
N ILE A 43 9.64 -3.94 6.17
CA ILE A 43 8.34 -3.87 6.82
C ILE A 43 7.71 -5.26 6.83
N LYS A 44 7.30 -5.74 8.00
CA LYS A 44 6.41 -6.88 8.15
C LYS A 44 4.98 -6.37 7.94
N VAL A 45 4.31 -6.86 6.92
CA VAL A 45 2.93 -6.49 6.62
C VAL A 45 1.99 -7.24 7.57
N HIS A 46 1.10 -6.51 8.23
CA HIS A 46 0.09 -7.04 9.15
C HIS A 46 -1.30 -7.07 8.54
N ALA A 47 -1.62 -6.09 7.68
CA ALA A 47 -2.89 -6.02 6.97
C ALA A 47 -2.72 -5.37 5.60
N VAL A 48 -3.52 -5.84 4.65
CA VAL A 48 -3.65 -5.28 3.30
C VAL A 48 -5.14 -5.05 3.03
N SER A 49 -5.50 -3.85 2.58
CA SER A 49 -6.86 -3.54 2.17
C SER A 49 -7.00 -3.70 0.66
N LEU A 50 -8.08 -4.35 0.24
CA LEU A 50 -8.38 -4.59 -1.17
C LEU A 50 -9.23 -3.46 -1.73
N ASN A 51 -8.85 -2.95 -2.88
CA ASN A 51 -9.57 -1.94 -3.62
C ASN A 51 -10.17 -2.51 -4.91
N TYR A 52 -11.23 -1.89 -5.44
CA TYR A 52 -11.81 -2.26 -6.74
C TYR A 52 -10.76 -2.30 -7.86
N ARG A 53 -9.79 -1.38 -7.84
CA ARG A 53 -8.72 -1.34 -8.83
C ARG A 53 -7.85 -2.60 -8.83
N ASP A 54 -7.70 -3.28 -7.70
CA ASP A 54 -6.86 -4.48 -7.60
C ASP A 54 -7.48 -5.62 -8.41
N ALA A 55 -8.79 -5.83 -8.28
CA ALA A 55 -9.52 -6.79 -9.09
C ALA A 55 -9.51 -6.40 -10.57
N ASN A 56 -9.66 -5.10 -10.87
CA ASN A 56 -9.63 -4.60 -12.24
C ASN A 56 -8.26 -4.81 -12.90
N ILE A 57 -7.18 -4.50 -12.21
CA ILE A 57 -5.80 -4.74 -12.66
C ILE A 57 -5.55 -6.25 -12.83
N ALA A 58 -5.95 -7.08 -11.87
CA ALA A 58 -5.77 -8.53 -11.94
C ALA A 58 -6.50 -9.16 -13.15
N ASN A 59 -7.64 -8.60 -13.54
CA ASN A 59 -8.43 -9.08 -14.67
C ASN A 59 -8.09 -8.42 -16.02
N GLY A 60 -7.08 -7.55 -16.07
CA GLY A 60 -6.66 -6.86 -17.30
C GLY A 60 -7.61 -5.74 -17.75
N GLY A 61 -8.53 -5.31 -16.88
CA GLY A 61 -9.49 -4.23 -17.18
C GLY A 61 -8.95 -2.82 -16.92
N ASN A 62 -7.68 -2.68 -16.55
CA ASN A 62 -7.08 -1.39 -16.28
C ASN A 62 -6.92 -0.57 -17.58
N PRO A 63 -7.33 0.73 -17.61
CA PRO A 63 -7.30 1.52 -18.84
C PRO A 63 -5.90 2.00 -19.26
N TRP A 64 -4.90 1.87 -18.41
CA TRP A 64 -3.50 2.20 -18.69
C TRP A 64 -2.58 1.00 -18.45
N PRO A 65 -1.39 0.98 -19.06
CA PRO A 65 -0.41 -0.08 -18.86
C PRO A 65 -0.05 -0.25 -17.39
N VAL A 66 0.24 -1.48 -17.00
CA VAL A 66 0.70 -1.85 -15.66
C VAL A 66 1.94 -2.75 -15.77
N THR A 67 2.82 -2.70 -14.77
CA THR A 67 4.02 -3.52 -14.71
C THR A 67 3.68 -5.01 -14.85
N PRO A 68 4.27 -5.73 -15.81
CA PRO A 68 4.01 -7.17 -15.99
C PRO A 68 4.34 -7.98 -14.73
N ASN A 69 3.51 -8.97 -14.44
CA ASN A 69 3.67 -9.84 -13.26
C ASN A 69 3.83 -9.09 -11.92
N GLY A 70 3.32 -7.86 -11.83
CA GLY A 70 3.44 -7.01 -10.65
C GLY A 70 2.75 -7.61 -9.42
N ILE A 71 3.23 -7.25 -8.23
CA ILE A 71 2.53 -7.50 -6.97
C ILE A 71 1.31 -6.60 -6.91
N LEU A 72 0.19 -7.14 -6.43
CA LEU A 72 -1.07 -6.41 -6.32
C LEU A 72 -1.14 -5.54 -5.06
N CYS A 73 -2.19 -4.75 -4.99
CA CYS A 73 -2.62 -3.89 -3.88
C CYS A 73 -1.67 -2.72 -3.60
N ASN A 74 -2.26 -1.66 -3.07
CA ASN A 74 -1.55 -0.42 -2.74
C ASN A 74 -1.89 0.11 -1.34
N ASP A 75 -2.75 -0.57 -0.62
CA ASP A 75 -3.17 -0.23 0.73
C ASP A 75 -2.68 -1.29 1.72
N ALA A 76 -1.74 -0.92 2.60
CA ALA A 76 -1.21 -1.82 3.61
C ALA A 76 -0.80 -1.08 4.87
N ALA A 77 -0.78 -1.80 5.99
CA ALA A 77 -0.19 -1.39 7.24
C ALA A 77 0.76 -2.47 7.76
N GLY A 78 1.88 -2.05 8.32
CA GLY A 78 2.89 -2.96 8.83
C GLY A 78 3.81 -2.34 9.86
N GLU A 79 4.77 -3.13 10.29
CA GLU A 79 5.75 -2.79 11.32
C GLU A 79 7.16 -2.84 10.73
N VAL A 80 7.98 -1.84 11.02
CA VAL A 80 9.40 -1.81 10.67
C VAL A 80 10.13 -2.86 11.50
N ILE A 81 10.74 -3.84 10.84
CA ILE A 81 11.47 -4.94 11.52
C ILE A 81 12.98 -4.92 11.27
N ALA A 82 13.43 -4.17 10.26
CA ALA A 82 14.84 -3.88 10.04
C ALA A 82 14.99 -2.58 9.25
N ILE A 83 16.14 -1.93 9.40
CA ILE A 83 16.44 -0.63 8.78
C ILE A 83 17.81 -0.68 8.08
N GLY A 84 17.93 0.05 6.98
CA GLY A 84 19.20 0.31 6.32
C GLY A 84 20.06 1.30 7.12
N GLU A 85 21.35 1.32 6.83
CA GLU A 85 22.35 2.06 7.62
C GLU A 85 22.18 3.59 7.60
N ARG A 86 21.44 4.15 6.64
CA ARG A 86 21.22 5.58 6.45
C ARG A 86 19.83 6.05 6.85
N VAL A 87 18.95 5.14 7.24
CA VAL A 87 17.59 5.46 7.71
C VAL A 87 17.68 6.31 9.00
N LYS A 88 16.94 7.43 9.04
CA LYS A 88 16.96 8.39 10.15
C LYS A 88 15.58 8.64 10.75
N SER A 89 14.52 8.47 9.94
CA SER A 89 13.16 8.89 10.32
C SER A 89 12.37 7.79 11.05
N PHE A 90 12.87 6.54 10.98
CA PHE A 90 12.18 5.37 11.50
C PHE A 90 13.08 4.52 12.39
N VAL A 91 12.44 3.79 13.31
CA VAL A 91 13.08 2.79 14.17
C VAL A 91 12.33 1.46 14.08
N ILE A 92 13.00 0.38 14.48
CA ILE A 92 12.36 -0.95 14.57
C ILE A 92 11.19 -0.86 15.57
N GLY A 93 10.03 -1.41 15.16
CA GLY A 93 8.78 -1.33 15.90
C GLY A 93 7.86 -0.18 15.47
N ASP A 94 8.32 0.76 14.65
CA ASP A 94 7.45 1.80 14.11
C ASP A 94 6.33 1.19 13.25
N ARG A 95 5.12 1.68 13.45
CA ARG A 95 3.95 1.35 12.65
C ARG A 95 3.92 2.25 11.43
N VAL A 96 3.85 1.65 10.24
CA VAL A 96 4.00 2.39 8.99
C VAL A 96 3.07 1.88 7.89
N ALA A 97 2.83 2.75 6.92
CA ALA A 97 2.17 2.43 5.65
C ALA A 97 2.94 3.05 4.49
N PRO A 98 3.10 2.35 3.36
CA PRO A 98 3.62 2.93 2.13
C PRO A 98 2.66 3.97 1.56
N ILE A 99 3.19 5.03 0.94
CA ILE A 99 2.39 5.97 0.15
C ILE A 99 2.06 5.36 -1.21
N VAL A 100 0.91 5.71 -1.77
CA VAL A 100 0.42 5.10 -3.03
C VAL A 100 1.17 5.60 -4.25
N ASP A 101 1.46 6.89 -4.30
CA ASP A 101 2.24 7.52 -5.38
C ASP A 101 3.65 7.79 -4.87
N THR A 102 4.55 6.86 -5.14
CA THR A 102 5.92 6.88 -4.63
C THR A 102 6.83 7.89 -5.33
N ALA A 103 6.36 8.52 -6.41
CA ALA A 103 7.04 9.62 -7.08
C ALA A 103 6.51 11.00 -6.65
N ASN A 104 5.44 11.06 -5.84
CA ASN A 104 4.83 12.31 -5.40
C ASN A 104 4.87 12.45 -3.88
N ILE A 105 6.05 12.74 -3.34
CA ILE A 105 6.32 12.77 -1.89
C ILE A 105 5.88 14.10 -1.28
N THR A 106 6.11 15.22 -1.97
CA THR A 106 5.81 16.56 -1.46
C THR A 106 4.49 17.15 -1.96
N GLY A 107 3.84 16.48 -2.92
CA GLY A 107 2.64 16.96 -3.60
C GLY A 107 2.91 18.02 -4.69
N ARG A 108 4.18 18.21 -5.08
CA ARG A 108 4.62 19.19 -6.08
C ARG A 108 5.27 18.54 -7.30
N GLU A 109 5.54 17.26 -7.24
CA GLU A 109 6.14 16.50 -8.32
C GLU A 109 5.13 16.33 -9.47
N THR A 110 5.63 16.40 -10.70
CA THR A 110 4.81 16.23 -11.91
C THR A 110 4.78 14.79 -12.40
N GLY A 111 5.72 13.97 -11.94
CA GLY A 111 5.76 12.54 -12.19
C GLY A 111 4.77 11.79 -11.31
N ARG A 112 4.50 10.53 -11.68
CA ARG A 112 3.78 9.58 -10.84
C ARG A 112 4.46 8.21 -10.90
N SER A 113 4.35 7.46 -9.81
CA SER A 113 4.69 6.04 -9.76
C SER A 113 3.75 5.36 -8.76
N TRP A 114 2.69 4.75 -9.26
CA TRP A 114 1.66 4.16 -8.43
C TRP A 114 1.96 2.70 -8.11
N LEU A 115 1.88 2.37 -6.84
CA LEU A 115 1.96 0.99 -6.36
C LEU A 115 0.91 0.11 -7.05
N ALA A 116 1.30 -1.13 -7.36
CA ALA A 116 0.52 -2.13 -8.09
C ALA A 116 0.15 -1.73 -9.53
N ALA A 117 0.75 -0.67 -10.07
CA ALA A 117 0.60 -0.25 -11.46
C ALA A 117 1.95 0.00 -12.11
N ASP A 118 2.62 1.10 -11.77
CA ASP A 118 3.91 1.48 -12.33
C ASP A 118 5.07 0.71 -11.67
N GLU A 119 4.86 0.21 -10.46
CA GLU A 119 5.79 -0.62 -9.69
C GLU A 119 5.04 -1.70 -8.88
N ASP A 120 5.78 -2.58 -8.20
CA ASP A 120 5.21 -3.62 -7.35
C ASP A 120 4.32 -3.02 -6.25
N GLY A 121 3.22 -3.70 -5.97
CA GLY A 121 2.32 -3.36 -4.86
C GLY A 121 2.75 -3.98 -3.53
N VAL A 122 1.78 -4.08 -2.62
CA VAL A 122 2.03 -4.39 -1.20
C VAL A 122 1.48 -5.75 -0.73
N LEU A 123 0.89 -6.55 -1.62
CA LEU A 123 0.29 -7.84 -1.25
C LEU A 123 1.39 -8.91 -1.06
N ALA A 124 2.15 -8.77 0.02
CA ALA A 124 3.22 -9.66 0.45
C ALA A 124 3.33 -9.67 1.98
N ASP A 125 3.99 -10.68 2.54
CA ASP A 125 4.24 -10.75 3.99
C ASP A 125 5.35 -9.78 4.45
N TYR A 126 6.30 -9.47 3.55
CA TYR A 126 7.36 -8.50 3.78
C TYR A 126 7.56 -7.61 2.56
N ILE A 127 7.78 -6.32 2.80
CA ILE A 127 8.03 -5.32 1.77
C ILE A 127 9.22 -4.45 2.16
N VAL A 128 9.96 -3.95 1.17
CA VAL A 128 11.07 -3.03 1.37
C VAL A 128 10.76 -1.71 0.69
N PHE A 129 10.82 -0.62 1.44
CA PHE A 129 10.58 0.73 0.94
C PHE A 129 11.65 1.70 1.42
N ASP A 130 11.96 2.68 0.58
CA ASP A 130 12.74 3.85 1.00
C ASP A 130 11.97 4.62 2.10
N GLU A 131 12.71 5.17 3.07
CA GLU A 131 12.08 5.87 4.19
C GLU A 131 11.23 7.08 3.78
N GLU A 132 11.52 7.70 2.63
CA GLU A 132 10.72 8.82 2.11
C GLU A 132 9.37 8.37 1.53
N LYS A 133 9.21 7.10 1.21
CA LYS A 133 8.01 6.52 0.60
C LYS A 133 7.05 5.88 1.60
N ILE A 134 7.24 6.11 2.87
CA ILE A 134 6.40 5.57 3.94
C ILE A 134 5.99 6.65 4.94
N SER A 135 4.86 6.43 5.61
CA SER A 135 4.34 7.32 6.64
C SER A 135 4.11 6.57 7.95
N LYS A 136 4.30 7.25 9.08
CA LYS A 136 3.96 6.70 10.40
C LYS A 136 2.45 6.60 10.55
N LEU A 137 2.01 5.49 11.12
CA LEU A 137 0.62 5.25 11.48
C LEU A 137 0.36 5.58 12.94
N SER A 138 -0.84 6.02 13.23
CA SER A 138 -1.26 6.29 14.61
C SER A 138 -1.34 4.99 15.43
N PRO A 139 -0.88 5.01 16.69
CA PRO A 139 -0.89 3.83 17.55
C PRO A 139 -2.30 3.40 18.02
N HIS A 140 -3.31 4.29 17.91
CA HIS A 140 -4.68 3.99 18.35
C HIS A 140 -5.50 3.18 17.31
N LEU A 141 -5.06 3.14 16.06
CA LEU A 141 -5.70 2.33 15.02
C LEU A 141 -5.22 0.87 15.13
N ASP A 142 -6.09 -0.08 14.92
CA ASP A 142 -5.65 -1.45 14.68
C ASP A 142 -5.00 -1.58 13.28
N TRP A 143 -4.48 -2.77 12.95
CA TRP A 143 -3.81 -2.97 11.67
C TRP A 143 -4.77 -2.94 10.49
N ILE A 144 -6.01 -3.40 10.69
CA ILE A 144 -7.04 -3.44 9.65
C ILE A 144 -7.49 -2.02 9.32
N GLU A 145 -7.82 -1.23 10.34
CA GLU A 145 -8.19 0.19 10.20
C GLU A 145 -7.06 1.00 9.55
N ALA A 146 -5.83 0.80 10.03
CA ALA A 146 -4.67 1.51 9.51
C ALA A 146 -4.36 1.16 8.05
N SER A 147 -4.63 -0.07 7.62
CA SER A 147 -4.36 -0.50 6.24
C SER A 147 -5.20 0.21 5.19
N ILE A 148 -6.33 0.83 5.56
CA ILE A 148 -7.22 1.52 4.62
C ILE A 148 -6.72 2.94 4.30
N LEU A 149 -5.83 3.48 5.13
CA LEU A 149 -5.45 4.90 5.07
C LEU A 149 -4.71 5.33 3.80
N PRO A 150 -3.73 4.57 3.27
CA PRO A 150 -2.82 5.09 2.25
C PRO A 150 -3.50 5.50 0.95
N CYS A 151 -4.48 4.75 0.48
CA CYS A 151 -5.21 5.05 -0.76
C CYS A 151 -6.66 5.43 -0.48
N ALA A 152 -7.46 4.52 0.04
CA ALA A 152 -8.89 4.73 0.20
C ALA A 152 -9.18 5.87 1.18
N GLY A 153 -8.49 5.91 2.31
CA GLY A 153 -8.64 6.97 3.30
C GLY A 153 -8.22 8.33 2.79
N VAL A 154 -7.04 8.43 2.18
CA VAL A 154 -6.55 9.68 1.59
C VAL A 154 -7.45 10.15 0.45
N THR A 155 -7.99 9.23 -0.35
CA THR A 155 -8.95 9.55 -1.42
C THR A 155 -10.23 10.16 -0.84
N ALA A 156 -10.82 9.54 0.18
CA ALA A 156 -12.01 10.05 0.85
C ALA A 156 -11.74 11.42 1.50
N TRP A 157 -10.64 11.55 2.21
CA TRP A 157 -10.20 12.81 2.81
C TRP A 157 -10.06 13.91 1.77
N SER A 158 -9.35 13.64 0.67
CA SER A 158 -9.11 14.63 -0.39
C SER A 158 -10.39 15.06 -1.11
N ALA A 159 -11.35 14.14 -1.27
CA ALA A 159 -12.65 14.44 -1.87
C ALA A 159 -13.52 15.35 -0.98
N LEU A 160 -13.32 15.28 0.33
CA LEU A 160 -14.17 15.96 1.32
C LEU A 160 -13.52 17.19 1.95
N LYS A 161 -12.23 17.44 1.75
CA LYS A 161 -11.44 18.48 2.46
C LYS A 161 -11.99 19.90 2.34
N ASP A 162 -12.69 20.21 1.26
CA ASP A 162 -13.25 21.56 1.00
C ASP A 162 -14.74 21.66 1.40
N ILE A 163 -15.27 20.64 2.06
CA ILE A 163 -16.65 20.63 2.53
C ILE A 163 -16.72 21.29 3.90
N GLY A 164 -17.43 22.40 4.00
CA GLY A 164 -17.62 23.14 5.24
C GLY A 164 -19.02 22.96 5.84
N ILE A 165 -19.22 23.52 7.02
CA ILE A 165 -20.50 23.56 7.72
C ILE A 165 -21.60 24.13 6.81
N GLY A 166 -22.77 23.51 6.77
CA GLY A 166 -23.91 23.93 5.96
C GLY A 166 -23.88 23.45 4.50
N LYS A 167 -22.91 22.59 4.13
CA LYS A 167 -22.87 21.93 2.84
C LYS A 167 -23.53 20.55 2.93
N SER A 168 -24.14 20.12 1.81
CA SER A 168 -24.70 18.78 1.65
C SER A 168 -23.78 17.96 0.74
N VAL A 169 -23.59 16.69 1.07
CA VAL A 169 -22.79 15.74 0.29
C VAL A 169 -23.68 14.59 -0.13
N LEU A 170 -23.70 14.30 -1.44
CA LEU A 170 -24.32 13.09 -1.96
C LEU A 170 -23.26 12.01 -2.10
N ILE A 171 -23.42 10.91 -1.38
CA ILE A 171 -22.55 9.72 -1.50
C ILE A 171 -23.31 8.68 -2.31
N GLN A 172 -22.74 8.24 -3.43
CA GLN A 172 -23.28 7.18 -4.26
C GLN A 172 -22.45 5.91 -4.07
N GLY A 173 -23.12 4.81 -3.74
CA GLY A 173 -22.46 3.55 -3.42
C GLY A 173 -22.05 3.46 -1.95
N LEU A 174 -22.83 2.75 -1.17
CA LEU A 174 -22.60 2.54 0.27
C LEU A 174 -21.64 1.36 0.54
N CYS A 175 -21.07 0.77 -0.51
CA CYS A 175 -20.09 -0.31 -0.37
C CYS A 175 -18.72 0.28 -0.11
N LEU A 176 -18.36 0.31 1.17
CA LEU A 176 -16.98 0.40 1.67
C LEU A 176 -16.39 1.82 1.89
N PRO A 177 -15.12 2.04 1.90
CA PRO A 177 -14.41 2.80 2.93
C PRO A 177 -14.87 4.26 3.11
N VAL A 178 -15.54 4.84 2.13
CA VAL A 178 -16.02 6.24 2.21
C VAL A 178 -17.06 6.43 3.31
N HIS A 179 -17.92 5.43 3.57
CA HIS A 179 -18.97 5.54 4.59
C HIS A 179 -18.41 5.52 6.02
N GLU A 180 -17.40 4.74 6.28
CA GLU A 180 -16.74 4.69 7.60
C GLU A 180 -15.95 5.97 7.87
N TYR A 181 -15.29 6.53 6.85
CA TYR A 181 -14.58 7.80 6.98
C TYR A 181 -15.49 9.00 7.19
N VAL A 182 -16.66 9.03 6.58
CA VAL A 182 -17.65 10.09 6.82
C VAL A 182 -18.18 10.05 8.27
N ARG A 183 -18.23 8.85 8.89
CA ARG A 183 -18.59 8.72 10.32
C ARG A 183 -17.54 9.26 11.28
N ILE A 184 -16.27 9.28 10.89
CA ILE A 184 -15.17 9.76 11.74
C ILE A 184 -15.03 11.30 11.67
N LEU A 185 -15.54 11.93 10.64
CA LEU A 185 -15.44 13.38 10.39
C LEU A 185 -16.61 14.21 10.96
N TYR A 186 -17.62 13.57 11.58
CA TYR A 186 -18.78 14.25 12.22
C TYR A 186 -18.75 14.11 13.73
#